data_06914589a32eb7b5f4619fe82fb7c81c
#
_entry.id   06914589a32eb7b5f4619fe82fb7c81c
#
_cell.length_a   1.000
_cell.length_b   1.000
_cell.length_c   1.000
_cell.angle_alpha   90.00
_cell.angle_beta   90.00
_cell.angle_gamma   90.00
#
_symmetry.space_group_name_H-M   'P 1'
#
loop_
_entity.id
_entity.type
_entity.pdbx_description
1 polymer ?
#
loop_
_entity_poly.entity_id
_entity_poly.type
_entity_poly.pdbx_seq_one_letter_code
_entity_poly.pdbx_strand_id
1 'polypeptide(L)'
;MKKCTDLNSVKEVARCLLYTDVHRVENYPFLVKHPFTDSAFAAIAKNPEKVTENKVINILESESNLNRWREYVAERIDSAESADEIYSRITKPYRLTFMKYAGKYLSEKDFAEMLCSAWVSSENPNSDVNVSQSELLRMFRSADKSLLMTAEERKRLDELDDPVTVYRGVTP
;
A
#
# COMPACT_ATOMS: atom_id res chain seq x y z
N MET A 1 18.65 3.04 -9.84
CA MET A 1 17.25 2.57 -9.90
C MET A 1 16.85 2.24 -11.34
N LYS A 2 15.72 1.56 -11.56
CA LYS A 2 15.33 1.09 -12.91
C LYS A 2 14.62 2.19 -13.69
N LYS A 3 14.83 2.26 -15.02
CA LYS A 3 14.07 3.18 -15.90
C LYS A 3 12.60 2.75 -16.09
N CYS A 4 12.35 1.44 -16.02
CA CYS A 4 11.01 0.86 -16.16
C CYS A 4 10.73 -0.07 -15.00
N THR A 5 9.46 -0.09 -14.56
CA THR A 5 8.97 -1.00 -13.52
C THR A 5 8.95 -2.43 -14.04
N ASP A 6 9.45 -3.35 -13.22
CA ASP A 6 9.35 -4.78 -13.43
C ASP A 6 8.02 -5.27 -12.83
N LEU A 7 6.95 -5.15 -13.63
CA LEU A 7 5.60 -5.44 -13.17
C LEU A 7 5.42 -6.87 -12.71
N ASN A 8 6.10 -7.84 -13.33
CA ASN A 8 6.01 -9.24 -12.92
C ASN A 8 6.55 -9.44 -11.50
N SER A 9 7.72 -8.88 -11.20
CA SER A 9 8.27 -8.95 -9.84
C SER A 9 7.41 -8.21 -8.81
N VAL A 10 6.77 -7.11 -9.19
CA VAL A 10 5.81 -6.39 -8.33
C VAL A 10 4.58 -7.26 -8.04
N LYS A 11 4.04 -7.96 -9.05
CA LYS A 11 2.94 -8.93 -8.88
C LYS A 11 3.32 -10.06 -7.92
N GLU A 12 4.53 -10.60 -8.03
CA GLU A 12 5.00 -11.65 -7.11
C GLU A 12 5.09 -11.17 -5.65
N VAL A 13 5.59 -9.95 -5.42
CA VAL A 13 5.58 -9.35 -4.08
C VAL A 13 4.16 -9.19 -3.57
N ALA A 14 3.24 -8.69 -4.40
CA ALA A 14 1.84 -8.54 -4.03
C ALA A 14 1.18 -9.88 -3.68
N ARG A 15 1.47 -10.94 -4.44
CA ARG A 15 1.01 -12.29 -4.12
C ARG A 15 1.57 -12.80 -2.80
N CYS A 16 2.85 -12.59 -2.52
CA CYS A 16 3.43 -12.96 -1.22
C CYS A 16 2.69 -12.26 -0.07
N LEU A 17 2.36 -10.98 -0.22
CA LEU A 17 1.59 -10.23 0.77
C LEU A 17 0.13 -10.72 0.90
N LEU A 18 -0.48 -11.19 -0.21
CA LEU A 18 -1.84 -11.72 -0.21
C LEU A 18 -1.97 -13.01 0.62
N TYR A 19 -0.91 -13.83 0.65
CA TYR A 19 -0.93 -15.10 1.38
C TYR A 19 -0.42 -14.98 2.82
N THR A 20 -0.24 -13.76 3.34
CA THR A 20 -0.01 -13.54 4.76
C THR A 20 -1.28 -13.85 5.59
N ASP A 21 -1.12 -13.97 6.90
CA ASP A 21 -2.24 -14.25 7.79
C ASP A 21 -3.19 -13.06 7.91
N VAL A 22 -4.49 -13.36 7.98
CA VAL A 22 -5.53 -12.38 8.27
C VAL A 22 -5.71 -12.31 9.79
N HIS A 23 -5.31 -11.20 10.40
CA HIS A 23 -5.42 -11.00 11.84
C HIS A 23 -6.69 -10.25 12.21
N ARG A 24 -7.48 -10.80 13.15
CA ARG A 24 -8.63 -10.10 13.72
C ARG A 24 -8.16 -8.92 14.57
N VAL A 25 -8.92 -7.83 14.53
CA VAL A 25 -8.73 -6.73 15.46
C VAL A 25 -9.48 -7.05 16.74
N GLU A 26 -8.78 -6.98 17.87
CA GLU A 26 -9.38 -7.24 19.18
C GLU A 26 -10.54 -6.27 19.45
N ASN A 27 -11.65 -6.79 19.99
CA ASN A 27 -12.91 -6.05 20.26
C ASN A 27 -13.66 -5.53 19.01
N TYR A 28 -13.20 -5.81 17.79
CA TYR A 28 -13.84 -5.39 16.54
C TYR A 28 -14.02 -6.58 15.60
N PRO A 29 -15.11 -7.37 15.74
CA PRO A 29 -15.25 -8.66 15.03
C PRO A 29 -15.31 -8.55 13.50
N PHE A 30 -15.58 -7.34 12.98
CA PHE A 30 -15.68 -7.07 11.55
C PHE A 30 -14.41 -6.46 10.95
N LEU A 31 -13.44 -6.07 11.80
CA LEU A 31 -12.18 -5.51 11.34
C LEU A 31 -11.07 -6.55 11.35
N VAL A 32 -10.23 -6.48 10.34
CA VAL A 32 -9.05 -7.31 10.20
C VAL A 32 -7.82 -6.46 9.83
N LYS A 33 -6.65 -7.00 10.10
CA LYS A 33 -5.37 -6.44 9.64
C LYS A 33 -4.80 -7.36 8.58
N HIS A 34 -4.79 -6.88 7.33
CA HIS A 34 -4.23 -7.59 6.19
C HIS A 34 -3.87 -6.60 5.07
N PRO A 35 -2.81 -6.86 4.27
CA PRO A 35 -2.41 -5.94 3.18
C PRO A 35 -3.50 -5.61 2.16
N PHE A 36 -4.47 -6.49 1.93
CA PHE A 36 -5.50 -6.33 0.91
C PHE A 36 -6.92 -6.11 1.44
N THR A 37 -7.10 -6.07 2.75
CA THR A 37 -8.42 -5.79 3.36
C THR A 37 -8.27 -5.36 4.82
N ASP A 38 -9.13 -4.46 5.24
CA ASP A 38 -9.35 -4.06 6.64
C ASP A 38 -10.68 -4.60 7.19
N SER A 39 -11.46 -5.29 6.36
CA SER A 39 -12.77 -5.85 6.69
C SER A 39 -12.80 -7.38 6.60
N ALA A 40 -13.49 -8.00 7.55
CA ALA A 40 -13.84 -9.42 7.49
C ALA A 40 -14.84 -9.73 6.36
N PHE A 41 -15.53 -8.74 5.82
CA PHE A 41 -16.48 -8.89 4.73
C PHE A 41 -15.89 -8.43 3.42
N ALA A 42 -15.87 -9.29 2.44
CA ALA A 42 -15.37 -8.99 1.10
C ALA A 42 -16.49 -9.17 0.06
N ALA A 43 -16.62 -8.16 -0.81
CA ALA A 43 -17.46 -8.27 -1.98
C ALA A 43 -16.69 -8.96 -3.12
N ILE A 44 -17.17 -10.11 -3.56
CA ILE A 44 -16.60 -10.85 -4.67
C ILE A 44 -17.56 -10.77 -5.84
N ALA A 45 -17.13 -10.13 -6.91
CA ALA A 45 -17.89 -10.08 -8.17
C ALA A 45 -17.72 -11.41 -8.92
N LYS A 46 -18.83 -12.04 -9.30
CA LYS A 46 -18.81 -13.20 -10.20
C LYS A 46 -18.45 -12.81 -11.64
N ASN A 47 -18.81 -11.58 -12.01
CA ASN A 47 -18.51 -11.02 -13.32
C ASN A 47 -18.21 -9.52 -13.16
N PRO A 48 -17.00 -9.03 -13.54
CA PRO A 48 -16.63 -7.61 -13.42
C PRO A 48 -17.59 -6.67 -14.16
N GLU A 49 -18.28 -7.15 -15.20
CA GLU A 49 -19.24 -6.38 -16.01
C GLU A 49 -20.65 -6.30 -15.39
N LYS A 50 -20.96 -7.16 -14.39
CA LYS A 50 -22.29 -7.21 -13.75
C LYS A 50 -22.18 -6.86 -12.26
N VAL A 51 -22.16 -5.59 -11.96
CA VAL A 51 -22.08 -5.03 -10.58
C VAL A 51 -23.24 -5.52 -9.68
N THR A 52 -24.34 -6.02 -10.25
CA THR A 52 -25.54 -6.47 -9.52
C THR A 52 -25.42 -7.89 -8.89
N GLU A 53 -24.35 -8.63 -9.18
CA GLU A 53 -24.16 -10.01 -8.67
C GLU A 53 -23.00 -10.13 -7.64
N ASN A 54 -22.68 -9.04 -6.95
CA ASN A 54 -21.66 -9.08 -5.89
C ASN A 54 -22.17 -9.93 -4.72
N LYS A 55 -21.50 -11.05 -4.47
CA LYS A 55 -21.74 -11.83 -3.26
C LYS A 55 -20.79 -11.34 -2.16
N VAL A 56 -21.36 -10.81 -1.08
CA VAL A 56 -20.57 -10.51 0.12
C VAL A 56 -20.33 -11.81 0.88
N ILE A 57 -19.09 -12.10 1.21
CA ILE A 57 -18.69 -13.26 2.01
C ILE A 57 -17.92 -12.79 3.23
N ASN A 58 -18.04 -13.53 4.34
CA ASN A 58 -17.18 -13.35 5.50
C ASN A 58 -15.95 -14.26 5.35
N ILE A 59 -14.78 -13.65 5.15
CA ILE A 59 -13.51 -14.36 4.92
C ILE A 59 -12.99 -15.10 6.17
N LEU A 60 -13.53 -14.79 7.34
CA LEU A 60 -13.17 -15.44 8.61
C LEU A 60 -14.11 -16.58 9.00
N GLU A 61 -15.19 -16.79 8.24
CA GLU A 61 -16.20 -17.81 8.54
C GLU A 61 -15.72 -19.22 8.21
N SER A 62 -14.96 -19.38 7.10
CA SER A 62 -14.42 -20.65 6.68
C SER A 62 -13.17 -20.48 5.82
N GLU A 63 -12.33 -21.52 5.81
CA GLU A 63 -11.17 -21.59 4.92
C GLU A 63 -11.59 -21.49 3.44
N SER A 64 -12.72 -22.06 3.07
CA SER A 64 -13.28 -21.95 1.71
C SER A 64 -13.57 -20.50 1.32
N ASN A 65 -14.15 -19.69 2.23
CA ASN A 65 -14.40 -18.27 1.98
C ASN A 65 -13.09 -17.48 1.85
N LEU A 66 -12.12 -17.77 2.73
CA LEU A 66 -10.80 -17.15 2.68
C LEU A 66 -10.08 -17.45 1.36
N ASN A 67 -10.06 -18.71 0.95
CA ASN A 67 -9.42 -19.13 -0.30
C ASN A 67 -10.10 -18.49 -1.51
N ARG A 68 -11.43 -18.46 -1.55
CA ARG A 68 -12.18 -17.81 -2.61
C ARG A 68 -11.90 -16.30 -2.72
N TRP A 69 -11.76 -15.62 -1.58
CA TRP A 69 -11.34 -14.23 -1.56
C TRP A 69 -9.92 -14.05 -2.07
N ARG A 70 -8.99 -14.92 -1.66
CA ARG A 70 -7.60 -14.90 -2.13
C ARG A 70 -7.51 -15.12 -3.64
N GLU A 71 -8.26 -16.07 -4.18
CA GLU A 71 -8.34 -16.32 -5.63
C GLU A 71 -8.82 -15.05 -6.37
N TYR A 72 -9.89 -14.44 -5.88
CA TYR A 72 -10.42 -13.21 -6.45
C TYR A 72 -9.42 -12.06 -6.45
N VAL A 73 -8.67 -11.87 -5.37
CA VAL A 73 -7.64 -10.83 -5.28
C VAL A 73 -6.44 -11.17 -6.15
N ALA A 74 -6.03 -12.45 -6.20
CA ALA A 74 -4.94 -12.91 -7.06
C ALA A 74 -5.22 -12.65 -8.54
N GLU A 75 -6.43 -12.95 -9.02
CA GLU A 75 -6.85 -12.61 -10.39
C GLU A 75 -6.72 -11.10 -10.69
N ARG A 76 -7.02 -10.24 -9.70
CA ARG A 76 -6.88 -8.78 -9.83
C ARG A 76 -5.43 -8.32 -9.85
N ILE A 77 -4.55 -8.99 -9.10
CA ILE A 77 -3.11 -8.73 -9.16
C ILE A 77 -2.57 -9.16 -10.53
N ASP A 78 -3.01 -10.32 -11.04
CA ASP A 78 -2.53 -10.88 -12.28
C ASP A 78 -2.97 -10.05 -13.50
N SER A 79 -4.20 -9.56 -13.48
CA SER A 79 -4.75 -8.71 -14.54
C SER A 79 -4.27 -7.25 -14.48
N ALA A 80 -3.59 -6.83 -13.42
CA ALA A 80 -3.10 -5.46 -13.30
C ALA A 80 -2.11 -5.12 -14.44
N GLU A 81 -2.30 -3.96 -15.05
CA GLU A 81 -1.47 -3.45 -16.15
C GLU A 81 -0.38 -2.48 -15.66
N SER A 82 -0.47 -2.04 -14.40
CA SER A 82 0.49 -1.13 -13.78
C SER A 82 0.75 -1.47 -12.31
N ALA A 83 1.88 -0.98 -11.80
CA ALA A 83 2.18 -1.10 -10.36
C ALA A 83 1.22 -0.26 -9.50
N ASP A 84 0.71 0.85 -10.04
CA ASP A 84 -0.25 1.72 -9.35
C ASP A 84 -1.60 1.02 -9.11
N GLU A 85 -2.06 0.22 -10.07
CA GLU A 85 -3.26 -0.61 -9.88
C GLU A 85 -3.11 -1.61 -8.72
N ILE A 86 -1.92 -2.19 -8.55
CA ILE A 86 -1.61 -3.09 -7.43
C ILE A 86 -1.54 -2.28 -6.14
N TYR A 87 -0.77 -1.19 -6.14
CA TYR A 87 -0.56 -0.33 -4.98
C TYR A 87 -1.88 0.26 -4.43
N SER A 88 -2.79 0.67 -5.32
CA SER A 88 -4.10 1.21 -4.93
C SER A 88 -4.96 0.21 -4.14
N ARG A 89 -4.72 -1.10 -4.30
CA ARG A 89 -5.40 -2.19 -3.58
C ARG A 89 -4.78 -2.48 -2.23
N ILE A 90 -3.55 -1.99 -1.98
CA ILE A 90 -2.89 -2.16 -0.67
C ILE A 90 -3.52 -1.20 0.34
N THR A 91 -3.97 -1.75 1.46
CA THR A 91 -4.52 -0.96 2.56
C THR A 91 -3.47 0.00 3.13
N LYS A 92 -3.91 1.18 3.55
CA LYS A 92 -3.01 2.27 3.98
C LYS A 92 -1.92 1.83 4.98
N PRO A 93 -2.24 1.03 6.04
CA PRO A 93 -1.23 0.61 7.01
C PRO A 93 -0.11 -0.27 6.43
N TYR A 94 -0.32 -0.89 5.26
CA TYR A 94 0.64 -1.80 4.64
C TYR A 94 1.35 -1.22 3.41
N ARG A 95 1.10 0.04 3.05
CA ARG A 95 1.73 0.67 1.90
C ARG A 95 3.24 0.81 2.04
N LEU A 96 3.73 1.20 3.22
CA LEU A 96 5.17 1.23 3.49
C LEU A 96 5.79 -0.17 3.47
N THR A 97 5.09 -1.17 4.00
CA THR A 97 5.50 -2.58 3.91
C THR A 97 5.60 -3.02 2.44
N PHE A 98 4.62 -2.69 1.60
CA PHE A 98 4.69 -2.95 0.17
C PHE A 98 5.89 -2.27 -0.47
N MET A 99 6.14 -0.98 -0.19
CA MET A 99 7.29 -0.23 -0.70
C MET A 99 8.63 -0.84 -0.29
N LYS A 100 8.75 -1.37 0.93
CA LYS A 100 9.95 -2.06 1.41
C LYS A 100 10.33 -3.25 0.52
N TYR A 101 9.35 -4.04 0.09
CA TYR A 101 9.62 -5.27 -0.69
C TYR A 101 9.54 -5.04 -2.21
N ALA A 102 8.61 -4.23 -2.69
CA ALA A 102 8.40 -3.97 -4.11
C ALA A 102 9.30 -2.85 -4.66
N GLY A 103 9.77 -1.93 -3.83
CA GLY A 103 10.46 -0.71 -4.25
C GLY A 103 11.66 -0.94 -5.18
N LYS A 104 12.42 -2.02 -4.98
CA LYS A 104 13.56 -2.38 -5.84
C LYS A 104 13.17 -2.80 -7.27
N TYR A 105 11.89 -3.05 -7.52
CA TYR A 105 11.35 -3.45 -8.82
C TYR A 105 10.63 -2.31 -9.54
N LEU A 106 10.37 -1.20 -8.84
CA LEU A 106 9.71 -0.02 -9.38
C LEU A 106 10.67 0.83 -10.21
N SER A 107 10.13 1.58 -11.17
CA SER A 107 10.83 2.68 -11.82
C SER A 107 11.12 3.80 -10.79
N GLU A 108 12.05 4.69 -11.11
CA GLU A 108 12.35 5.84 -10.25
C GLU A 108 11.12 6.70 -9.98
N LYS A 109 10.31 6.88 -11.02
CA LYS A 109 9.07 7.65 -10.94
C LYS A 109 8.04 6.96 -10.05
N ASP A 110 7.69 5.69 -10.35
CA ASP A 110 6.69 4.94 -9.58
C ASP A 110 7.12 4.83 -8.12
N PHE A 111 8.42 4.59 -7.87
CA PHE A 111 8.96 4.52 -6.51
C PHE A 111 8.76 5.82 -5.73
N ALA A 112 9.11 6.96 -6.32
CA ALA A 112 8.99 8.25 -5.66
C ALA A 112 7.52 8.62 -5.39
N GLU A 113 6.65 8.47 -6.40
CA GLU A 113 5.22 8.78 -6.30
C GLU A 113 4.52 7.92 -5.24
N MET A 114 4.75 6.60 -5.26
CA MET A 114 4.16 5.67 -4.29
C MET A 114 4.72 5.88 -2.89
N LEU A 115 6.03 6.18 -2.75
CA LEU A 115 6.62 6.45 -1.44
C LEU A 115 6.03 7.71 -0.80
N CYS A 116 5.86 8.78 -1.57
CA CYS A 116 5.19 10.00 -1.11
C CYS A 116 3.74 9.71 -0.71
N SER A 117 3.00 8.99 -1.55
CA SER A 117 1.62 8.59 -1.25
C SER A 117 1.53 7.73 0.02
N ALA A 118 2.44 6.77 0.20
CA ALA A 118 2.49 5.94 1.39
C ALA A 118 2.76 6.75 2.65
N TRP A 119 3.70 7.69 2.58
CA TRP A 119 4.06 8.58 3.69
C TRP A 119 2.88 9.49 4.10
N VAL A 120 2.27 10.17 3.14
CA VAL A 120 1.17 11.11 3.40
C VAL A 120 -0.09 10.40 3.88
N SER A 121 -0.36 9.20 3.36
CA SER A 121 -1.57 8.43 3.72
C SER A 121 -1.42 7.61 5.00
N SER A 122 -0.22 7.48 5.56
CA SER A 122 0.02 6.74 6.80
C SER A 122 -0.29 7.61 8.01
N GLU A 123 -1.08 7.09 8.96
CA GLU A 123 -1.41 7.79 10.20
C GLU A 123 -0.19 7.94 11.13
N ASN A 124 0.68 6.94 11.14
CA ASN A 124 1.89 6.94 11.96
C ASN A 124 3.09 6.28 11.24
N PRO A 125 3.62 6.92 10.19
CA PRO A 125 4.66 6.33 9.37
C PRO A 125 5.98 6.06 10.10
N ASN A 126 6.23 6.77 11.21
CA ASN A 126 7.44 6.59 12.02
C ASN A 126 7.36 5.39 12.98
N SER A 127 6.19 4.79 13.15
CA SER A 127 5.94 3.67 14.05
C SER A 127 5.33 2.48 13.31
N ASP A 128 5.63 2.32 12.02
CA ASP A 128 5.23 1.16 11.24
C ASP A 128 5.87 -0.11 11.83
N VAL A 129 5.06 -1.16 12.00
CA VAL A 129 5.50 -2.42 12.62
C VAL A 129 6.51 -3.17 11.74
N ASN A 130 6.39 -3.01 10.43
CA ASN A 130 7.17 -3.77 9.45
C ASN A 130 8.31 -2.96 8.81
N VAL A 131 8.32 -1.64 8.99
CA VAL A 131 9.30 -0.72 8.39
C VAL A 131 9.92 0.14 9.48
N SER A 132 11.18 -0.11 9.78
CA SER A 132 11.92 0.70 10.74
C SER A 132 12.18 2.12 10.23
N GLN A 133 12.36 3.05 11.14
CA GLN A 133 12.71 4.44 10.82
C GLN A 133 13.95 4.54 9.92
N SER A 134 14.97 3.70 10.16
CA SER A 134 16.18 3.65 9.36
C SER A 134 15.92 3.15 7.92
N GLU A 135 15.02 2.20 7.74
CA GLU A 135 14.61 1.72 6.42
C GLU A 135 13.82 2.78 5.68
N LEU A 136 12.89 3.45 6.36
CA LEU A 136 12.11 4.55 5.79
C LEU A 136 13.02 5.69 5.32
N LEU A 137 13.95 6.14 6.16
CA LEU A 137 14.94 7.16 5.79
C LEU A 137 15.80 6.73 4.60
N ARG A 138 16.18 5.45 4.52
CA ARG A 138 16.92 4.91 3.38
C ARG A 138 16.09 4.95 2.10
N MET A 139 14.80 4.61 2.15
CA MET A 139 13.90 4.72 1.00
C MET A 139 13.83 6.17 0.50
N PHE A 140 13.62 7.15 1.37
CA PHE A 140 13.61 8.56 0.99
C PHE A 140 14.96 9.06 0.43
N ARG A 141 16.08 8.63 1.01
CA ARG A 141 17.41 8.98 0.51
C ARG A 141 17.74 8.35 -0.85
N SER A 142 17.15 7.21 -1.17
CA SER A 142 17.32 6.53 -2.46
C SER A 142 16.40 7.04 -3.55
N ALA A 143 15.32 7.74 -3.20
CA ALA A 143 14.40 8.32 -4.16
C ALA A 143 15.01 9.54 -4.85
N ASP A 144 14.64 9.75 -6.12
CA ASP A 144 14.99 10.98 -6.81
C ASP A 144 14.24 12.16 -6.18
N LYS A 145 15.01 13.10 -5.63
CA LYS A 145 14.46 14.28 -4.97
C LYS A 145 13.61 15.15 -5.89
N SER A 146 13.89 15.11 -7.19
CA SER A 146 13.11 15.87 -8.17
C SER A 146 11.71 15.30 -8.38
N LEU A 147 11.50 14.02 -8.04
CA LEU A 147 10.23 13.31 -8.16
C LEU A 147 9.45 13.25 -6.84
N LEU A 148 10.10 13.56 -5.69
CA LEU A 148 9.45 13.58 -4.38
C LEU A 148 8.63 14.85 -4.13
N MET A 149 8.95 15.94 -4.84
CA MET A 149 8.28 17.24 -4.70
C MET A 149 8.06 17.86 -6.07
N THR A 150 6.95 18.56 -6.23
CA THR A 150 6.73 19.42 -7.39
C THR A 150 7.72 20.61 -7.38
N ALA A 151 7.90 21.27 -8.50
CA ALA A 151 8.74 22.47 -8.59
C ALA A 151 8.23 23.60 -7.66
N GLU A 152 6.91 23.71 -7.51
CA GLU A 152 6.29 24.71 -6.61
C GLU A 152 6.52 24.39 -5.14
N GLU A 153 6.36 23.11 -4.73
CA GLU A 153 6.62 22.69 -3.35
C GLU A 153 8.10 22.90 -2.98
N ARG A 154 9.00 22.60 -3.91
CA ARG A 154 10.44 22.81 -3.71
C ARG A 154 10.76 24.30 -3.55
N LYS A 155 10.19 25.16 -4.40
CA LYS A 155 10.34 26.60 -4.27
C LYS A 155 9.85 27.09 -2.92
N ARG A 156 8.68 26.62 -2.45
CA ARG A 156 8.16 26.95 -1.11
C ARG A 156 9.09 26.47 0.00
N LEU A 157 9.67 25.28 -0.13
CA LEU A 157 10.63 24.75 0.85
C LEU A 157 11.89 25.62 0.93
N ASP A 158 12.41 26.06 -0.23
CA ASP A 158 13.60 26.94 -0.32
C ASP A 158 13.34 28.36 0.23
N GLU A 159 12.08 28.79 0.27
CA GLU A 159 11.64 30.08 0.82
C GLU A 159 11.36 30.03 2.33
N LEU A 160 11.41 28.85 2.97
CA LEU A 160 11.21 28.70 4.41
C LEU A 160 12.46 29.16 5.19
N ASP A 161 12.20 29.83 6.31
CA ASP A 161 13.28 30.21 7.23
C ASP A 161 13.96 28.97 7.84
N ASP A 162 15.26 29.06 8.08
CA ASP A 162 16.02 28.02 8.79
C ASP A 162 16.37 28.51 10.21
N PRO A 163 15.88 27.88 11.30
CA PRO A 163 15.15 26.61 11.34
C PRO A 163 13.63 26.72 11.12
N VAL A 164 13.05 25.73 10.44
CA VAL A 164 11.60 25.60 10.28
C VAL A 164 10.99 24.96 11.52
N THR A 165 10.01 25.62 12.11
CA THR A 165 9.21 25.03 13.20
C THR A 165 7.94 24.42 12.60
N VAL A 166 7.77 23.10 12.74
CA VAL A 166 6.57 22.38 12.27
C VAL A 166 5.75 21.89 13.45
N TYR A 167 4.45 22.15 13.40
CA TYR A 167 3.48 21.65 14.37
C TYR A 167 2.66 20.53 13.73
N ARG A 168 2.63 19.37 14.38
CA ARG A 168 1.71 18.29 14.00
C ARG A 168 0.63 18.18 15.06
N GLY A 169 -0.64 18.34 14.66
CA GLY A 169 -1.76 17.99 15.50
C GLY A 169 -1.76 16.48 15.76
N VAL A 170 -1.74 16.09 17.02
CA VAL A 170 -2.02 14.72 17.44
C VAL A 170 -3.38 14.71 18.08
N THR A 171 -4.26 13.82 17.66
CA THR A 171 -5.49 13.50 18.40
C THR A 171 -5.09 12.79 19.68
N PRO A 172 -5.61 13.22 20.83
CA PRO A 172 -5.32 12.62 22.12
C PRO A 172 -5.85 11.17 22.20
#